data_ec575816c0f9990f32d22083e932bc50
#
_entry.id   ec575816c0f9990f32d22083e932bc50
#
_cell.length_a   1.000
_cell.length_b   1.000
_cell.length_c   1.000
_cell.angle_alpha   90.00
_cell.angle_beta   90.00
_cell.angle_gamma   90.00
#
_symmetry.space_group_name_H-M   'P 1'
#
loop_
_entity.id
_entity.type
_entity.pdbx_description
1 polymer ?
#
loop_
_entity_poly.entity_id
_entity_poly.type
_entity_poly.pdbx_seq_one_letter_code
_entity_poly.pdbx_strand_id
1 'polypeptide(L)'
;MKHFLSLLLVLLSFQAFGKKDIRTDNLYYTCKVWGFLKYHHPNISARDVDWDKELKDMLIKMDKVGSAAKRNRLLKSWTDNLGTLDTLSSQPLQNKYIEILPDNDWIQDSESLGKELSLALMELTDKGNHKNKYCSFNVAGIPVFNEDPSWMPGNKQDYMLALFRYWNAIEYFFPYKNIISKDWDEILREEIPVFDKISDDDTYLENMIRLATRIEDGHSEITGFGKSGISVNSFYYKHHIFGMKGIPVELGMVEGKPTVIGFCNKDGYEQIKLGDRIISFNNSPVDSIINARKNIIAKSNNCNDRIFGIDLYLHTDDDSVAVEYLRDGIVQKEMLPAVEFKWDSPNHNASSIYMRNDTSFYIKPVSEDIYYIDPSNIKNPDKVYDNYTRIRNSKALIIDLRRYPKDLGLVYLICEDNPYKGIKFLAPLQGTPGSFHSEPTPVQTMDFTNPEHYKGRIILLVNNLTQSSGETAVMLLQTYGNTTVIGTQTAGANGNVTYLPLPGYIRARFSSIGIAYPTGELMQKRGVKIDRTIKPTLEGIRQGKDELLEYAVIMAKEMPYL
;
A
#
# COMPACT_ATOMS: atom_id res chain seq x y z
N MET A 1 -19.49 -48.98 23.45
CA MET A 1 -18.81 -48.95 22.14
C MET A 1 -18.86 -47.59 21.43
N LYS A 2 -19.97 -46.84 21.44
CA LYS A 2 -20.04 -45.53 20.76
C LYS A 2 -19.13 -44.43 21.36
N HIS A 3 -18.87 -44.44 22.66
CA HIS A 3 -17.98 -43.45 23.31
C HIS A 3 -16.47 -43.75 23.15
N PHE A 4 -16.11 -44.95 22.82
CA PHE A 4 -14.70 -45.32 22.54
C PHE A 4 -14.26 -44.92 21.14
N LEU A 5 -15.20 -44.89 20.17
CA LEU A 5 -14.91 -44.44 18.80
C LEU A 5 -14.76 -42.92 18.71
N SER A 6 -15.51 -42.16 19.54
CA SER A 6 -15.41 -40.69 19.59
C SER A 6 -14.07 -40.24 20.20
N LEU A 7 -13.55 -40.95 21.18
CA LEU A 7 -12.25 -40.63 21.79
C LEU A 7 -11.08 -40.95 20.85
N LEU A 8 -11.19 -41.97 20.04
CA LEU A 8 -10.17 -42.35 19.04
C LEU A 8 -10.13 -41.36 17.87
N LEU A 9 -11.30 -40.80 17.47
CA LEU A 9 -11.37 -39.76 16.43
C LEU A 9 -10.83 -38.42 16.93
N VAL A 10 -11.01 -38.05 18.22
CA VAL A 10 -10.43 -36.88 18.83
C VAL A 10 -8.91 -37.03 18.99
N LEU A 11 -8.41 -38.22 19.33
CA LEU A 11 -6.97 -38.47 19.42
C LEU A 11 -6.30 -38.50 18.03
N LEU A 12 -7.01 -38.92 16.98
CA LEU A 12 -6.51 -38.86 15.61
C LEU A 12 -6.51 -37.45 15.05
N SER A 13 -7.43 -36.56 15.50
CA SER A 13 -7.43 -35.15 15.12
C SER A 13 -6.33 -34.34 15.84
N PHE A 14 -5.85 -34.76 17.01
CA PHE A 14 -4.70 -34.15 17.67
C PHE A 14 -3.33 -34.63 17.14
N GLN A 15 -3.27 -35.75 16.43
CA GLN A 15 -2.04 -36.22 15.76
C GLN A 15 -1.88 -35.68 14.32
N ALA A 16 -2.85 -34.93 13.81
CA ALA A 16 -2.75 -34.20 12.54
C ALA A 16 -2.14 -32.79 12.69
N PHE A 17 -1.56 -32.44 13.84
CA PHE A 17 -0.57 -31.36 13.94
C PHE A 17 0.69 -31.84 13.24
N GLY A 18 0.80 -31.43 11.98
CA GLY A 18 1.61 -32.00 10.94
C GLY A 18 3.06 -32.20 11.32
N LYS A 19 3.65 -33.31 10.86
CA LYS A 19 5.06 -33.34 10.57
C LYS A 19 5.46 -32.04 9.90
N LYS A 20 6.22 -31.19 10.59
CA LYS A 20 6.81 -29.98 9.99
C LYS A 20 7.43 -30.42 8.67
N ASP A 21 6.97 -29.84 7.57
CA ASP A 21 7.56 -30.17 6.28
C ASP A 21 9.01 -29.69 6.29
N ILE A 22 9.92 -30.65 6.38
CA ILE A 22 11.36 -30.36 6.48
C ILE A 22 11.86 -29.50 5.33
N ARG A 23 11.22 -29.61 4.15
CA ARG A 23 11.57 -28.79 2.99
C ARG A 23 11.19 -27.35 3.21
N THR A 24 9.96 -27.07 3.63
CA THR A 24 9.50 -25.70 3.97
C THR A 24 10.35 -25.10 5.08
N ASP A 25 10.68 -25.86 6.14
CA ASP A 25 11.58 -25.38 7.19
C ASP A 25 12.99 -25.07 6.67
N ASN A 26 13.54 -25.91 5.81
CA ASN A 26 14.86 -25.65 5.23
C ASN A 26 14.88 -24.38 4.40
N LEU A 27 13.87 -24.15 3.56
CA LEU A 27 13.76 -22.96 2.73
C LEU A 27 13.47 -21.69 3.56
N TYR A 28 12.66 -21.81 4.62
CA TYR A 28 12.39 -20.72 5.56
C TYR A 28 13.67 -20.20 6.21
N TYR A 29 14.48 -21.06 6.81
CA TYR A 29 15.74 -20.63 7.42
C TYR A 29 16.78 -20.21 6.37
N THR A 30 16.75 -20.78 5.16
CA THR A 30 17.60 -20.30 4.05
C THR A 30 17.23 -18.88 3.65
N CYS A 31 15.95 -18.55 3.55
CA CYS A 31 15.46 -17.19 3.28
C CYS A 31 15.97 -16.19 4.32
N LYS A 32 15.75 -16.50 5.60
CA LYS A 32 16.13 -15.59 6.71
C LYS A 32 17.64 -15.38 6.77
N VAL A 33 18.43 -16.45 6.72
CA VAL A 33 19.90 -16.36 6.75
C VAL A 33 20.44 -15.63 5.52
N TRP A 34 19.91 -15.93 4.32
CA TRP A 34 20.32 -15.24 3.09
C TRP A 34 20.06 -13.73 3.15
N GLY A 35 18.87 -13.34 3.54
CA GLY A 35 18.48 -11.92 3.63
C GLY A 35 19.23 -11.19 4.73
N PHE A 36 19.40 -11.83 5.89
CA PHE A 36 20.18 -11.27 6.97
C PHE A 36 21.63 -11.01 6.52
N LEU A 37 22.29 -12.01 5.93
CA LEU A 37 23.65 -11.84 5.41
C LEU A 37 23.74 -10.79 4.31
N LYS A 38 22.73 -10.75 3.40
CA LYS A 38 22.65 -9.76 2.31
C LYS A 38 22.76 -8.32 2.81
N TYR A 39 22.09 -8.01 3.89
CA TYR A 39 21.99 -6.65 4.40
C TYR A 39 22.98 -6.34 5.54
N HIS A 40 23.48 -7.37 6.26
CA HIS A 40 24.36 -7.17 7.43
C HIS A 40 25.81 -7.55 7.18
N HIS A 41 26.13 -8.46 6.23
CA HIS A 41 27.49 -8.92 6.07
C HIS A 41 28.30 -8.03 5.11
N PRO A 42 29.35 -7.30 5.58
CA PRO A 42 30.08 -6.31 4.79
C PRO A 42 30.80 -6.91 3.57
N ASN A 43 31.30 -8.15 3.68
CA ASN A 43 32.07 -8.79 2.63
C ASN A 43 31.23 -9.14 1.37
N ILE A 44 29.90 -9.22 1.47
CA ILE A 44 29.04 -9.40 0.31
C ILE A 44 29.16 -8.21 -0.65
N SER A 45 29.21 -7.00 -0.09
CA SER A 45 29.41 -5.77 -0.88
C SER A 45 30.89 -5.54 -1.23
N ALA A 46 31.79 -5.75 -0.30
CA ALA A 46 33.22 -5.47 -0.48
C ALA A 46 33.90 -6.39 -1.50
N ARG A 47 33.45 -7.66 -1.58
CA ARG A 47 34.02 -8.66 -2.50
C ARG A 47 33.23 -8.81 -3.81
N ASP A 48 32.22 -7.99 -4.01
CA ASP A 48 31.33 -8.04 -5.18
C ASP A 48 30.73 -9.45 -5.44
N VAL A 49 30.32 -10.13 -4.37
CA VAL A 49 29.72 -11.46 -4.46
C VAL A 49 28.36 -11.37 -5.15
N ASP A 50 28.12 -12.18 -6.16
CA ASP A 50 26.77 -12.39 -6.74
C ASP A 50 25.92 -13.22 -5.77
N TRP A 51 25.27 -12.53 -4.82
CA TRP A 51 24.57 -13.16 -3.72
C TRP A 51 23.25 -13.83 -4.14
N ASP A 52 22.69 -13.41 -5.27
CA ASP A 52 21.51 -14.07 -5.86
C ASP A 52 21.88 -15.41 -6.52
N LYS A 53 23.02 -15.46 -7.20
CA LYS A 53 23.55 -16.71 -7.72
C LYS A 53 23.90 -17.67 -6.58
N GLU A 54 24.51 -17.19 -5.53
CA GLU A 54 24.82 -17.97 -4.33
C GLU A 54 23.54 -18.57 -3.70
N LEU A 55 22.44 -17.81 -3.66
CA LEU A 55 21.16 -18.32 -3.21
C LEU A 55 20.67 -19.46 -4.11
N LYS A 56 20.69 -19.30 -5.42
CA LYS A 56 20.21 -20.33 -6.35
C LYS A 56 20.99 -21.63 -6.21
N ASP A 57 22.31 -21.53 -6.08
CA ASP A 57 23.16 -22.68 -5.82
C ASP A 57 22.87 -23.33 -4.45
N MET A 58 22.53 -22.52 -3.44
CA MET A 58 22.13 -23.03 -2.13
C MET A 58 20.75 -23.73 -2.16
N LEU A 59 19.77 -23.19 -2.91
CA LEU A 59 18.46 -23.80 -3.07
C LEU A 59 18.56 -25.22 -3.67
N ILE A 60 19.44 -25.41 -4.67
CA ILE A 60 19.71 -26.74 -5.26
C ILE A 60 20.31 -27.70 -4.23
N LYS A 61 21.19 -27.20 -3.35
CA LYS A 61 21.75 -28.03 -2.25
C LYS A 61 20.69 -28.38 -1.23
N MET A 62 19.80 -27.43 -0.89
CA MET A 62 18.72 -27.63 0.10
C MET A 62 17.69 -28.67 -0.32
N ASP A 63 17.49 -28.90 -1.61
CA ASP A 63 16.63 -29.97 -2.13
C ASP A 63 17.01 -31.37 -1.62
N LYS A 64 18.30 -31.57 -1.25
CA LYS A 64 18.86 -32.83 -0.79
C LYS A 64 19.02 -32.93 0.74
N VAL A 65 18.50 -31.93 1.47
CA VAL A 65 18.68 -31.82 2.92
C VAL A 65 17.49 -32.41 3.66
N GLY A 66 17.68 -33.52 4.33
CA GLY A 66 16.64 -34.25 5.08
C GLY A 66 16.61 -33.99 6.59
N SER A 67 17.40 -33.04 7.11
CA SER A 67 17.38 -32.73 8.56
C SER A 67 17.85 -31.30 8.88
N ALA A 68 17.34 -30.74 9.97
CA ALA A 68 17.75 -29.43 10.47
C ALA A 68 19.27 -29.33 10.74
N ALA A 69 19.86 -30.38 11.32
CA ALA A 69 21.31 -30.39 11.58
C ALA A 69 22.15 -30.32 10.30
N LYS A 70 21.69 -30.94 9.21
CA LYS A 70 22.38 -30.87 7.91
C LYS A 70 22.22 -29.52 7.26
N ARG A 71 20.98 -28.90 7.34
CA ARG A 71 20.72 -27.53 6.93
C ARG A 71 21.64 -26.57 7.66
N ASN A 72 21.69 -26.63 8.98
CA ASN A 72 22.45 -25.70 9.81
C ASN A 72 23.96 -25.74 9.50
N ARG A 73 24.53 -26.94 9.26
CA ARG A 73 25.92 -27.07 8.81
C ARG A 73 26.16 -26.41 7.46
N LEU A 74 25.25 -26.57 6.50
CA LEU A 74 25.37 -25.92 5.20
C LEU A 74 25.30 -24.39 5.31
N LEU A 75 24.32 -23.86 6.08
CA LEU A 75 24.17 -22.42 6.30
C LEU A 75 25.37 -21.84 7.06
N LYS A 76 25.89 -22.56 8.06
CA LYS A 76 27.12 -22.14 8.79
C LYS A 76 28.32 -22.09 7.84
N SER A 77 28.56 -23.14 7.05
CA SER A 77 29.63 -23.14 6.05
C SER A 77 29.48 -22.02 5.02
N TRP A 78 28.26 -21.69 4.63
CA TRP A 78 27.97 -20.58 3.72
C TRP A 78 28.35 -19.25 4.34
N THR A 79 28.01 -19.03 5.61
CA THR A 79 28.39 -17.85 6.37
C THR A 79 29.93 -17.74 6.51
N ASP A 80 30.61 -18.85 6.86
CA ASP A 80 32.07 -18.87 7.04
C ASP A 80 32.84 -18.57 5.75
N ASN A 81 32.32 -19.00 4.60
CA ASN A 81 32.93 -18.76 3.29
C ASN A 81 32.94 -17.26 2.90
N LEU A 82 32.13 -16.42 3.54
CA LEU A 82 32.21 -14.99 3.39
C LEU A 82 33.47 -14.38 4.04
N GLY A 83 34.15 -15.16 4.90
CA GLY A 83 35.41 -14.81 5.54
C GLY A 83 35.25 -13.98 6.79
N THR A 84 36.38 -13.72 7.44
CA THR A 84 36.44 -12.97 8.68
C THR A 84 36.03 -11.51 8.47
N LEU A 85 35.37 -10.99 9.49
CA LEU A 85 35.02 -9.58 9.57
C LEU A 85 36.26 -8.81 10.01
N ASP A 86 36.84 -8.00 9.12
CA ASP A 86 37.80 -6.99 9.57
C ASP A 86 37.11 -6.14 10.65
N THR A 87 37.85 -5.76 11.67
CA THR A 87 37.39 -5.03 12.84
C THR A 87 36.73 -3.71 12.46
N LEU A 88 35.49 -3.80 11.96
CA LEU A 88 34.61 -2.64 11.86
C LEU A 88 34.25 -2.26 13.30
N SER A 89 34.58 -1.04 13.68
CA SER A 89 34.24 -0.51 14.99
C SER A 89 32.71 -0.59 15.16
N SER A 90 32.27 -1.44 16.08
CA SER A 90 30.90 -1.42 16.55
C SER A 90 30.67 -0.07 17.24
N GLN A 91 29.98 0.84 16.57
CA GLN A 91 29.40 1.99 17.25
C GLN A 91 28.03 1.53 17.75
N PRO A 92 27.81 1.52 19.07
CA PRO A 92 26.47 1.25 19.60
C PRO A 92 25.49 2.24 18.97
N LEU A 93 24.33 1.77 18.57
CA LEU A 93 23.23 2.57 18.08
C LEU A 93 22.78 3.57 19.15
N GLN A 94 23.41 4.73 19.22
CA GLN A 94 23.02 5.83 20.13
C GLN A 94 22.18 6.85 19.37
N ASN A 95 21.02 6.43 18.87
CA ASN A 95 20.07 7.37 18.30
C ASN A 95 18.81 7.45 19.19
N LYS A 96 18.62 8.59 19.85
CA LYS A 96 17.47 8.87 20.73
C LYS A 96 16.11 8.89 20.01
N TYR A 97 16.13 8.84 18.69
CA TYR A 97 14.93 8.87 17.85
C TYR A 97 14.54 7.49 17.32
N ILE A 98 15.18 6.40 17.77
CA ILE A 98 14.78 5.05 17.35
C ILE A 98 13.37 4.76 17.88
N GLU A 99 12.48 4.37 16.96
CA GLU A 99 11.09 4.02 17.25
C GLU A 99 10.84 2.51 17.08
N ILE A 100 11.57 1.86 16.17
CA ILE A 100 11.45 0.43 15.88
C ILE A 100 12.85 -0.18 15.85
N LEU A 101 13.03 -1.28 16.57
CA LEU A 101 14.25 -2.10 16.56
C LEU A 101 14.09 -3.28 15.58
N PRO A 102 15.21 -3.83 15.06
CA PRO A 102 15.15 -5.00 14.19
C PRO A 102 14.69 -6.23 14.97
N ASP A 103 13.93 -7.09 14.33
CA ASP A 103 13.55 -8.38 14.88
C ASP A 103 14.65 -9.41 14.61
N ASN A 104 15.58 -9.53 15.54
CA ASN A 104 16.71 -10.47 15.48
C ASN A 104 16.58 -11.64 16.49
N ASP A 105 15.45 -11.79 17.18
CA ASP A 105 15.26 -12.82 18.20
C ASP A 105 15.40 -14.24 17.65
N TRP A 106 15.00 -14.46 16.41
CA TRP A 106 15.14 -15.74 15.71
C TRP A 106 16.61 -16.21 15.60
N ILE A 107 17.59 -15.30 15.62
CA ILE A 107 19.03 -15.61 15.57
C ILE A 107 19.48 -16.30 16.86
N GLN A 108 18.84 -16.00 17.99
CA GLN A 108 19.14 -16.58 19.29
C GLN A 108 18.54 -17.98 19.48
N ASP A 109 17.65 -18.41 18.59
CA ASP A 109 17.05 -19.76 18.62
C ASP A 109 18.08 -20.83 18.22
N SER A 110 18.97 -21.15 19.14
CA SER A 110 20.00 -22.17 18.96
C SER A 110 19.46 -23.60 18.85
N GLU A 111 18.21 -23.86 19.24
CA GLU A 111 17.54 -25.14 19.04
C GLU A 111 17.25 -25.35 17.54
N SER A 112 16.73 -24.35 16.86
CA SER A 112 16.44 -24.41 15.44
C SER A 112 17.66 -24.20 14.54
N LEU A 113 18.57 -23.28 14.88
CA LEU A 113 19.75 -22.91 14.06
C LEU A 113 21.01 -23.72 14.38
N GLY A 114 21.06 -24.35 15.56
CA GLY A 114 22.29 -24.88 16.11
C GLY A 114 23.21 -23.76 16.65
N LYS A 115 23.93 -24.09 17.69
CA LYS A 115 24.75 -23.11 18.44
C LYS A 115 25.78 -22.36 17.56
N GLU A 116 26.45 -23.06 16.67
CA GLU A 116 27.53 -22.50 15.85
C GLU A 116 27.01 -21.47 14.83
N LEU A 117 25.88 -21.76 14.14
CA LEU A 117 25.29 -20.80 13.20
C LEU A 117 24.70 -19.61 13.94
N SER A 118 23.96 -19.84 15.04
CA SER A 118 23.42 -18.79 15.90
C SER A 118 24.51 -17.79 16.32
N LEU A 119 25.61 -18.27 16.88
CA LEU A 119 26.75 -17.41 17.29
C LEU A 119 27.36 -16.63 16.13
N ALA A 120 27.52 -17.25 14.96
CA ALA A 120 28.08 -16.59 13.77
C ALA A 120 27.17 -15.45 13.26
N LEU A 121 25.84 -15.63 13.34
CA LEU A 121 24.92 -14.58 12.95
C LEU A 121 24.84 -13.46 14.01
N MET A 122 24.90 -13.80 15.31
CA MET A 122 24.91 -12.83 16.40
C MET A 122 26.11 -11.86 16.30
N GLU A 123 27.29 -12.33 15.88
CA GLU A 123 28.46 -11.47 15.66
C GLU A 123 28.22 -10.36 14.63
N LEU A 124 27.24 -10.54 13.74
CA LEU A 124 26.91 -9.57 12.69
C LEU A 124 25.89 -8.52 13.14
N THR A 125 25.08 -8.78 14.18
CA THR A 125 24.04 -7.86 14.64
C THR A 125 24.62 -6.54 15.17
N ASP A 126 25.82 -6.58 15.76
CA ASP A 126 26.47 -5.43 16.38
C ASP A 126 27.42 -4.66 15.42
N LYS A 127 27.60 -5.17 14.19
CA LYS A 127 28.50 -4.57 13.20
C LYS A 127 27.75 -3.70 12.20
N GLY A 128 27.24 -2.57 12.69
CA GLY A 128 26.52 -1.60 11.87
C GLY A 128 27.40 -0.79 10.92
N ASN A 129 26.72 -0.15 9.98
CA ASN A 129 27.20 0.94 9.13
C ASN A 129 28.28 0.59 8.10
N HIS A 130 28.00 -0.32 7.20
CA HIS A 130 28.77 -0.50 5.98
C HIS A 130 27.92 -0.17 4.73
N LYS A 131 28.58 0.24 3.65
CA LYS A 131 27.90 0.46 2.37
C LYS A 131 27.36 -0.88 1.87
N ASN A 132 26.06 -0.94 1.62
CA ASN A 132 25.42 -2.12 1.04
C ASN A 132 25.19 -1.90 -0.46
N LYS A 133 25.68 -2.82 -1.31
CA LYS A 133 25.52 -2.70 -2.76
C LYS A 133 24.10 -2.96 -3.24
N TYR A 134 23.29 -3.69 -2.48
CA TYR A 134 21.92 -4.04 -2.80
C TYR A 134 20.89 -3.01 -2.34
N CYS A 135 21.26 -2.16 -1.38
CA CYS A 135 20.38 -1.10 -0.89
C CYS A 135 21.20 0.15 -0.53
N SER A 136 20.87 1.25 -1.14
CA SER A 136 21.36 2.61 -0.81
C SER A 136 20.18 3.48 -0.40
N PHE A 137 20.44 4.74 -0.02
CA PHE A 137 19.40 5.68 0.36
C PHE A 137 19.54 6.96 -0.45
N ASN A 138 18.41 7.50 -0.90
CA ASN A 138 18.38 8.81 -1.54
C ASN A 138 18.44 9.94 -0.48
N VAL A 139 18.44 11.19 -0.93
CA VAL A 139 18.50 12.38 -0.07
C VAL A 139 17.29 12.53 0.88
N ALA A 140 16.18 11.88 0.58
CA ALA A 140 15.00 11.86 1.44
C ALA A 140 14.97 10.65 2.41
N GLY A 141 16.04 9.86 2.49
CA GLY A 141 16.10 8.67 3.33
C GLY A 141 15.31 7.47 2.81
N ILE A 142 14.86 7.53 1.55
CA ILE A 142 14.10 6.42 0.93
C ILE A 142 15.08 5.35 0.45
N PRO A 143 14.88 4.07 0.79
CA PRO A 143 15.68 2.96 0.28
C PRO A 143 15.61 2.89 -1.25
N VAL A 144 16.76 2.69 -1.87
CA VAL A 144 16.91 2.45 -3.31
C VAL A 144 17.55 1.08 -3.49
N PHE A 145 16.78 0.15 -4.01
CA PHE A 145 17.23 -1.22 -4.23
C PHE A 145 17.95 -1.33 -5.58
N ASN A 146 19.18 -1.84 -5.54
CA ASN A 146 20.06 -2.02 -6.70
C ASN A 146 20.06 -3.51 -7.13
N GLU A 147 18.87 -4.09 -7.27
CA GLU A 147 18.69 -5.46 -7.72
C GLU A 147 18.63 -5.53 -9.24
N ASP A 148 19.09 -6.62 -9.85
CA ASP A 148 18.97 -6.83 -11.28
C ASP A 148 17.57 -7.35 -11.65
N PRO A 149 16.75 -6.58 -12.40
CA PRO A 149 15.44 -7.00 -12.85
C PRO A 149 15.47 -7.72 -14.21
N SER A 150 16.61 -7.69 -14.90
CA SER A 150 16.72 -8.08 -16.32
C SER A 150 16.57 -9.59 -16.57
N TRP A 151 16.28 -10.31 -15.52
CA TRP A 151 16.31 -11.75 -15.49
C TRP A 151 14.92 -12.34 -15.69
N MET A 152 14.72 -13.05 -16.80
CA MET A 152 13.47 -13.76 -17.05
C MET A 152 13.46 -15.00 -16.15
N PRO A 153 12.47 -15.14 -15.25
CA PRO A 153 12.36 -16.34 -14.49
C PRO A 153 12.11 -17.51 -15.46
N GLY A 154 12.86 -18.56 -15.32
CA GLY A 154 12.77 -19.73 -16.22
C GLY A 154 12.83 -21.03 -15.45
N ASN A 155 13.01 -20.96 -14.14
CA ASN A 155 13.12 -22.12 -13.29
C ASN A 155 12.68 -21.81 -11.85
N LYS A 156 12.50 -22.86 -11.08
CA LYS A 156 12.02 -22.80 -9.70
C LYS A 156 12.88 -21.92 -8.78
N GLN A 157 14.20 -21.92 -8.97
CA GLN A 157 15.11 -21.13 -8.14
C GLN A 157 14.88 -19.63 -8.35
N ASP A 158 14.41 -19.24 -9.52
CA ASP A 158 14.14 -17.86 -9.89
C ASP A 158 12.88 -17.34 -9.20
N TYR A 159 11.82 -18.14 -9.20
CA TYR A 159 10.59 -17.79 -8.49
C TYR A 159 10.83 -17.73 -6.97
N MET A 160 11.63 -18.65 -6.44
CA MET A 160 12.00 -18.62 -5.02
C MET A 160 12.87 -17.42 -4.66
N LEU A 161 13.80 -17.00 -5.55
CA LEU A 161 14.58 -15.77 -5.37
C LEU A 161 13.67 -14.55 -5.30
N ALA A 162 12.62 -14.45 -6.14
CA ALA A 162 11.68 -13.36 -6.10
C ALA A 162 10.93 -13.28 -4.76
N LEU A 163 10.43 -14.43 -4.26
CA LEU A 163 9.82 -14.52 -2.93
C LEU A 163 10.78 -14.05 -1.85
N PHE A 164 12.02 -14.53 -1.86
CA PHE A 164 13.00 -14.22 -0.81
C PHE A 164 13.47 -12.77 -0.86
N ARG A 165 13.64 -12.19 -2.06
CA ARG A 165 13.92 -10.75 -2.22
C ARG A 165 12.79 -9.90 -1.63
N TYR A 166 11.54 -10.21 -2.03
CA TYR A 166 10.38 -9.46 -1.55
C TYR A 166 10.20 -9.58 -0.04
N TRP A 167 10.23 -10.82 0.49
CA TRP A 167 10.06 -11.07 1.91
C TRP A 167 11.08 -10.29 2.75
N ASN A 168 12.37 -10.35 2.38
CA ASN A 168 13.44 -9.67 3.11
C ASN A 168 13.39 -8.14 2.94
N ALA A 169 12.95 -7.62 1.79
CA ALA A 169 12.78 -6.18 1.62
C ALA A 169 11.69 -5.64 2.56
N ILE A 170 10.59 -6.38 2.71
CA ILE A 170 9.54 -6.02 3.67
C ILE A 170 10.05 -6.17 5.11
N GLU A 171 10.75 -7.25 5.43
CA GLU A 171 11.32 -7.50 6.76
C GLU A 171 12.15 -6.33 7.26
N TYR A 172 13.01 -5.78 6.40
CA TYR A 172 14.00 -4.78 6.80
C TYR A 172 13.65 -3.33 6.46
N PHE A 173 12.71 -3.08 5.54
CA PHE A 173 12.48 -1.72 5.01
C PHE A 173 11.01 -1.29 4.97
N PHE A 174 10.08 -2.08 5.54
CA PHE A 174 8.67 -1.73 5.65
C PHE A 174 8.33 -1.32 7.09
N PRO A 175 8.03 -0.03 7.36
CA PRO A 175 7.86 0.48 8.72
C PRO A 175 6.60 -0.03 9.42
N TYR A 176 5.69 -0.64 8.69
CA TYR A 176 4.38 -1.06 9.18
C TYR A 176 4.26 -2.59 9.34
N LYS A 177 5.38 -3.33 9.26
CA LYS A 177 5.41 -4.79 9.39
C LYS A 177 4.67 -5.28 10.64
N ASN A 178 4.85 -4.62 11.78
CA ASN A 178 4.29 -5.04 13.07
C ASN A 178 2.78 -4.81 13.22
N ILE A 179 2.12 -4.18 12.25
CA ILE A 179 0.67 -3.94 12.26
C ILE A 179 -0.10 -4.70 11.17
N ILE A 180 0.58 -5.51 10.35
CA ILE A 180 -0.12 -6.44 9.45
C ILE A 180 -0.85 -7.50 10.27
N SER A 181 -1.98 -7.98 9.72
CA SER A 181 -2.90 -8.85 10.48
C SER A 181 -2.34 -10.24 10.75
N LYS A 182 -1.38 -10.68 9.96
CA LYS A 182 -0.73 -11.97 10.09
C LYS A 182 0.77 -11.82 10.22
N ASP A 183 1.36 -12.62 11.10
CA ASP A 183 2.81 -12.64 11.30
C ASP A 183 3.57 -12.84 9.97
N TRP A 184 4.65 -12.05 9.77
CA TRP A 184 5.37 -12.04 8.50
C TRP A 184 6.18 -13.32 8.29
N ASP A 185 6.65 -13.96 9.35
CA ASP A 185 7.29 -15.28 9.32
C ASP A 185 6.29 -16.40 8.95
N GLU A 186 5.05 -16.32 9.46
CA GLU A 186 3.99 -17.25 9.06
C GLU A 186 3.64 -17.09 7.57
N ILE A 187 3.59 -15.87 7.07
CA ILE A 187 3.37 -15.61 5.64
C ILE A 187 4.48 -16.26 4.80
N LEU A 188 5.75 -16.15 5.17
CA LEU A 188 6.83 -16.82 4.45
C LEU A 188 6.62 -18.34 4.40
N ARG A 189 6.25 -18.95 5.53
CA ARG A 189 5.99 -20.39 5.60
C ARG A 189 4.84 -20.85 4.72
N GLU A 190 3.82 -20.02 4.55
CA GLU A 190 2.69 -20.28 3.65
C GLU A 190 3.07 -20.12 2.18
N GLU A 191 3.86 -19.12 1.85
CA GLU A 191 4.19 -18.80 0.46
C GLU A 191 5.29 -19.71 -0.12
N ILE A 192 6.22 -20.22 0.69
CA ILE A 192 7.26 -21.14 0.23
C ILE A 192 6.67 -22.33 -0.58
N PRO A 193 5.71 -23.12 -0.07
CA PRO A 193 5.16 -24.23 -0.84
C PRO A 193 4.35 -23.80 -2.07
N VAL A 194 3.85 -22.56 -2.10
CA VAL A 194 3.17 -21.98 -3.26
C VAL A 194 4.19 -21.70 -4.36
N PHE A 195 5.23 -20.93 -4.03
CA PHE A 195 6.29 -20.55 -4.98
C PHE A 195 7.12 -21.78 -5.43
N ASP A 196 7.24 -22.79 -4.59
CA ASP A 196 7.93 -24.04 -4.91
C ASP A 196 7.24 -24.85 -6.02
N LYS A 197 5.97 -24.58 -6.31
CA LYS A 197 5.14 -25.26 -7.32
C LYS A 197 4.92 -24.43 -8.59
N ILE A 198 5.39 -23.19 -8.64
CA ILE A 198 5.25 -22.34 -9.83
C ILE A 198 6.06 -22.95 -10.98
N SER A 199 5.45 -23.02 -12.15
CA SER A 199 6.03 -23.62 -13.35
C SER A 199 5.99 -22.73 -14.58
N ASP A 200 5.30 -21.56 -14.50
CA ASP A 200 5.12 -20.62 -15.60
C ASP A 200 5.05 -19.17 -15.10
N ASP A 201 5.25 -18.22 -16.01
CA ASP A 201 5.36 -16.80 -15.70
C ASP A 201 4.01 -16.17 -15.31
N ASP A 202 2.89 -16.65 -15.83
CA ASP A 202 1.56 -16.13 -15.49
C ASP A 202 1.22 -16.47 -14.04
N THR A 203 1.43 -17.74 -13.66
CA THR A 203 1.27 -18.20 -12.27
C THR A 203 2.24 -17.46 -11.33
N TYR A 204 3.47 -17.19 -11.77
CA TYR A 204 4.43 -16.41 -11.01
C TYR A 204 3.92 -14.98 -10.75
N LEU A 205 3.48 -14.30 -11.80
CA LEU A 205 2.98 -12.92 -11.70
C LEU A 205 1.75 -12.84 -10.78
N GLU A 206 0.79 -13.76 -10.93
CA GLU A 206 -0.40 -13.82 -10.08
C GLU A 206 0.00 -13.99 -8.60
N ASN A 207 0.92 -14.90 -8.29
CA ASN A 207 1.36 -15.13 -6.91
C ASN A 207 2.17 -13.95 -6.35
N MET A 208 2.96 -13.24 -7.16
CA MET A 208 3.62 -12.00 -6.72
C MET A 208 2.60 -10.89 -6.40
N ILE A 209 1.53 -10.75 -7.21
CA ILE A 209 0.45 -9.81 -6.91
C ILE A 209 -0.25 -10.17 -5.61
N ARG A 210 -0.58 -11.45 -5.39
CA ARG A 210 -1.18 -11.94 -4.15
C ARG A 210 -0.28 -11.70 -2.94
N LEU A 211 1.00 -12.01 -3.06
CA LEU A 211 1.99 -11.78 -2.00
C LEU A 211 2.06 -10.28 -1.65
N ALA A 212 2.04 -9.40 -2.65
CA ALA A 212 2.08 -7.97 -2.44
C ALA A 212 0.87 -7.42 -1.66
N THR A 213 -0.27 -8.10 -1.69
CA THR A 213 -1.44 -7.71 -0.87
C THR A 213 -1.31 -8.09 0.60
N ARG A 214 -0.42 -9.05 0.93
CA ARG A 214 -0.29 -9.58 2.30
C ARG A 214 0.30 -8.58 3.28
N ILE A 215 0.98 -7.54 2.81
CA ILE A 215 1.52 -6.48 3.68
C ILE A 215 0.48 -5.43 4.10
N GLU A 216 -0.74 -5.53 3.58
CA GLU A 216 -1.86 -4.63 3.92
C GLU A 216 -1.48 -3.14 3.80
N ASP A 217 -0.82 -2.82 2.70
CA ASP A 217 -0.43 -1.45 2.33
C ASP A 217 -1.14 -1.03 1.03
N GLY A 218 -1.97 0.01 1.08
CA GLY A 218 -2.66 0.55 -0.09
C GLY A 218 -1.73 1.14 -1.16
N HIS A 219 -0.46 1.34 -0.85
CA HIS A 219 0.57 1.69 -1.83
C HIS A 219 1.20 0.47 -2.51
N SER A 220 0.96 -0.73 -1.96
CA SER A 220 1.58 -1.96 -2.48
C SER A 220 1.07 -2.30 -3.87
N GLU A 221 1.99 -2.59 -4.77
CA GLU A 221 1.68 -2.84 -6.16
C GLU A 221 2.81 -3.62 -6.84
N ILE A 222 2.45 -4.55 -7.72
CA ILE A 222 3.41 -5.14 -8.68
C ILE A 222 3.22 -4.43 -10.02
N THR A 223 4.32 -3.85 -10.53
CA THR A 223 4.35 -3.18 -11.85
C THR A 223 5.41 -3.80 -12.73
N GLY A 224 5.26 -3.72 -14.06
CA GLY A 224 6.27 -4.20 -14.98
C GLY A 224 7.19 -3.09 -15.47
N PHE A 225 8.44 -3.48 -15.83
CA PHE A 225 9.25 -2.73 -16.78
C PHE A 225 9.08 -3.40 -18.14
N GLY A 226 8.48 -2.71 -19.13
CA GLY A 226 8.51 -3.23 -20.48
C GLY A 226 9.97 -3.46 -20.93
N LYS A 227 10.20 -4.35 -21.88
CA LYS A 227 11.54 -4.58 -22.50
C LYS A 227 12.22 -3.30 -23.01
N SER A 228 11.44 -2.23 -23.22
CA SER A 228 11.87 -0.89 -23.61
C SER A 228 12.19 0.05 -22.43
N GLY A 229 12.16 -0.42 -21.18
CA GLY A 229 12.31 0.42 -20.00
C GLY A 229 11.07 1.27 -19.64
N ILE A 230 9.99 1.14 -20.41
CA ILE A 230 8.72 1.83 -20.13
C ILE A 230 8.01 1.08 -19.01
N SER A 231 7.67 1.81 -17.93
CA SER A 231 6.90 1.25 -16.84
C SER A 231 5.53 0.81 -17.33
N VAL A 232 5.24 -0.48 -17.21
CA VAL A 232 3.90 -1.03 -17.46
C VAL A 232 3.14 -0.98 -16.13
N ASN A 233 2.04 -0.25 -16.11
CA ASN A 233 1.23 -0.07 -14.92
C ASN A 233 0.69 -1.44 -14.41
N SER A 234 0.52 -1.60 -13.10
CA SER A 234 -0.09 -2.78 -12.48
C SER A 234 -1.49 -3.08 -13.02
N PHE A 235 -2.20 -2.05 -13.45
CA PHE A 235 -3.46 -2.22 -14.14
C PHE A 235 -3.35 -3.14 -15.35
N TYR A 236 -2.30 -3.04 -16.16
CA TYR A 236 -2.09 -3.92 -17.30
C TYR A 236 -2.09 -5.40 -16.90
N TYR A 237 -1.39 -5.74 -15.82
CA TYR A 237 -1.33 -7.14 -15.35
C TYR A 237 -2.66 -7.61 -14.74
N LYS A 238 -3.35 -6.74 -14.00
CA LYS A 238 -4.68 -7.06 -13.44
C LYS A 238 -5.72 -7.25 -14.56
N HIS A 239 -5.65 -6.45 -15.62
CA HIS A 239 -6.50 -6.62 -16.78
C HIS A 239 -6.23 -7.93 -17.52
N HIS A 240 -4.96 -8.36 -17.59
CA HIS A 240 -4.64 -9.65 -18.19
C HIS A 240 -5.25 -10.82 -17.40
N ILE A 241 -5.40 -10.67 -16.08
CA ILE A 241 -6.03 -11.69 -15.22
C ILE A 241 -7.58 -11.61 -15.26
N PHE A 242 -8.15 -10.41 -15.35
CA PHE A 242 -9.60 -10.18 -15.18
C PHE A 242 -10.35 -9.84 -16.47
N GLY A 243 -9.65 -9.50 -17.53
CA GLY A 243 -10.18 -8.99 -18.77
C GLY A 243 -9.91 -7.50 -18.99
N MET A 244 -9.86 -7.11 -20.26
CA MET A 244 -9.52 -5.77 -20.72
C MET A 244 -10.73 -4.84 -20.87
N LYS A 245 -11.95 -5.37 -20.76
CA LYS A 245 -13.20 -4.67 -21.03
C LYS A 245 -14.09 -4.63 -19.80
N GLY A 246 -15.01 -3.69 -19.77
CA GLY A 246 -16.04 -3.58 -18.73
C GLY A 246 -17.12 -2.58 -19.12
N ILE A 247 -18.04 -2.29 -18.23
CA ILE A 247 -19.07 -1.26 -18.42
C ILE A 247 -18.54 0.10 -17.94
N PRO A 248 -18.76 1.20 -18.67
CA PRO A 248 -18.18 2.51 -18.34
C PRO A 248 -19.02 3.25 -17.27
N VAL A 249 -19.28 2.57 -16.17
CA VAL A 249 -19.92 3.14 -14.98
C VAL A 249 -18.93 3.20 -13.83
N GLU A 250 -19.10 4.16 -12.96
CA GLU A 250 -18.38 4.25 -11.71
C GLU A 250 -19.23 3.67 -10.59
N LEU A 251 -18.66 2.72 -9.85
CA LEU A 251 -19.32 2.02 -8.76
C LEU A 251 -18.77 2.44 -7.40
N GLY A 252 -19.68 2.64 -6.45
CA GLY A 252 -19.35 2.87 -5.05
C GLY A 252 -20.18 1.97 -4.14
N MET A 253 -19.70 1.77 -2.91
CA MET A 253 -20.50 1.07 -1.88
C MET A 253 -21.42 2.07 -1.18
N VAL A 254 -22.67 2.11 -1.58
CA VAL A 254 -23.71 2.95 -0.96
C VAL A 254 -24.62 2.05 -0.11
N GLU A 255 -24.72 2.37 1.19
CA GLU A 255 -25.48 1.55 2.16
C GLU A 255 -25.10 0.06 2.13
N GLY A 256 -23.81 -0.23 1.90
CA GLY A 256 -23.25 -1.59 1.87
C GLY A 256 -23.49 -2.37 0.58
N LYS A 257 -23.98 -1.73 -0.49
CA LYS A 257 -24.25 -2.37 -1.79
C LYS A 257 -23.50 -1.68 -2.93
N PRO A 258 -22.98 -2.45 -3.91
CA PRO A 258 -22.39 -1.90 -5.13
C PRO A 258 -23.44 -1.09 -5.88
N THR A 259 -23.20 0.19 -6.06
CA THR A 259 -24.17 1.15 -6.58
C THR A 259 -23.51 2.03 -7.63
N VAL A 260 -24.20 2.31 -8.72
CA VAL A 260 -23.74 3.25 -9.75
C VAL A 260 -23.76 4.66 -9.20
N ILE A 261 -22.58 5.26 -9.08
CA ILE A 261 -22.38 6.62 -8.54
C ILE A 261 -21.93 7.61 -9.62
N GLY A 262 -21.59 7.14 -10.81
CA GLY A 262 -21.14 7.96 -11.92
C GLY A 262 -21.03 7.19 -13.23
N PHE A 263 -20.62 7.90 -14.27
CA PHE A 263 -20.40 7.35 -15.61
C PHE A 263 -19.06 7.87 -16.16
N CYS A 264 -18.24 6.97 -16.69
CA CYS A 264 -17.05 7.34 -17.46
C CYS A 264 -17.45 7.79 -18.88
N ASN A 265 -18.42 7.10 -19.46
CA ASN A 265 -19.13 7.46 -20.69
C ASN A 265 -20.56 6.96 -20.57
N LYS A 266 -21.53 7.77 -20.97
CA LYS A 266 -22.96 7.42 -20.91
C LYS A 266 -23.53 6.98 -22.24
N ASP A 267 -22.82 7.20 -23.35
CA ASP A 267 -23.27 6.86 -24.69
C ASP A 267 -23.44 5.35 -24.84
N GLY A 268 -24.67 4.89 -25.13
CA GLY A 268 -25.00 3.47 -25.22
C GLY A 268 -25.31 2.78 -23.89
N TYR A 269 -25.44 3.53 -22.77
CA TYR A 269 -25.71 3.01 -21.44
C TYR A 269 -26.88 3.77 -20.76
N GLU A 270 -27.81 4.28 -21.55
CA GLU A 270 -28.96 5.07 -21.07
C GLU A 270 -29.90 4.26 -20.17
N GLN A 271 -29.84 2.92 -20.25
CA GLN A 271 -30.59 2.00 -19.40
C GLN A 271 -30.15 2.05 -17.94
N ILE A 272 -28.84 2.26 -17.71
CA ILE A 272 -28.25 2.35 -16.35
C ILE A 272 -28.39 3.78 -15.83
N LYS A 273 -28.74 3.91 -14.55
CA LYS A 273 -28.95 5.22 -13.90
C LYS A 273 -28.16 5.31 -12.60
N LEU A 274 -27.92 6.53 -12.15
CA LEU A 274 -27.41 6.77 -10.79
C LEU A 274 -28.32 6.12 -9.76
N GLY A 275 -27.69 5.42 -8.80
CA GLY A 275 -28.42 4.71 -7.75
C GLY A 275 -28.85 3.29 -8.12
N ASP A 276 -28.58 2.79 -9.34
CA ASP A 276 -28.78 1.38 -9.65
C ASP A 276 -27.80 0.51 -8.85
N ARG A 277 -28.31 -0.50 -8.17
CA ARG A 277 -27.50 -1.45 -7.40
C ARG A 277 -27.17 -2.65 -8.25
N ILE A 278 -25.92 -2.85 -8.58
CA ILE A 278 -25.49 -3.99 -9.41
C ILE A 278 -25.54 -5.27 -8.57
N ILE A 279 -26.27 -6.28 -9.05
CA ILE A 279 -26.51 -7.56 -8.38
C ILE A 279 -25.64 -8.66 -8.99
N SER A 280 -25.60 -8.73 -10.34
CA SER A 280 -24.78 -9.70 -11.05
C SER A 280 -24.08 -9.07 -12.26
N PHE A 281 -22.94 -9.64 -12.60
CA PHE A 281 -22.14 -9.28 -13.76
C PHE A 281 -21.73 -10.58 -14.47
N ASN A 282 -22.05 -10.67 -15.74
CA ASN A 282 -21.85 -11.86 -16.57
C ASN A 282 -22.40 -13.16 -15.92
N ASN A 283 -23.65 -13.07 -15.42
CA ASN A 283 -24.38 -14.13 -14.70
C ASN A 283 -23.77 -14.58 -13.36
N SER A 284 -22.76 -13.89 -12.87
CA SER A 284 -22.14 -14.17 -11.56
C SER A 284 -22.56 -13.09 -10.54
N PRO A 285 -22.99 -13.47 -9.32
CA PRO A 285 -23.28 -12.49 -8.27
C PRO A 285 -22.06 -11.62 -7.96
N VAL A 286 -22.25 -10.30 -7.87
CA VAL A 286 -21.13 -9.35 -7.65
C VAL A 286 -20.38 -9.64 -6.35
N ASP A 287 -21.09 -10.01 -5.27
CA ASP A 287 -20.45 -10.38 -4.00
C ASP A 287 -19.52 -11.60 -4.16
N SER A 288 -19.88 -12.56 -5.03
CA SER A 288 -19.04 -13.73 -5.33
C SER A 288 -17.78 -13.33 -6.12
N ILE A 289 -17.91 -12.43 -7.09
CA ILE A 289 -16.78 -11.88 -7.86
C ILE A 289 -15.81 -11.15 -6.93
N ILE A 290 -16.32 -10.26 -6.07
CA ILE A 290 -15.52 -9.51 -5.11
C ILE A 290 -14.77 -10.49 -4.18
N ASN A 291 -15.46 -11.49 -3.64
CA ASN A 291 -14.83 -12.47 -2.75
C ASN A 291 -13.74 -13.30 -3.43
N ALA A 292 -13.94 -13.69 -4.70
CA ALA A 292 -12.94 -14.43 -5.46
C ALA A 292 -11.68 -13.60 -5.77
N ARG A 293 -11.84 -12.29 -5.95
CA ARG A 293 -10.79 -11.37 -6.44
C ARG A 293 -10.17 -10.47 -5.36
N LYS A 294 -10.69 -10.49 -4.12
CA LYS A 294 -10.26 -9.58 -3.03
C LYS A 294 -8.76 -9.65 -2.67
N ASN A 295 -8.12 -10.78 -2.94
CA ASN A 295 -6.72 -11.02 -2.61
C ASN A 295 -5.73 -10.54 -3.68
N ILE A 296 -6.20 -9.80 -4.70
CA ILE A 296 -5.37 -9.29 -5.79
C ILE A 296 -5.25 -7.77 -5.73
N ILE A 297 -6.04 -7.12 -4.87
CA ILE A 297 -6.03 -5.67 -4.70
C ILE A 297 -5.47 -5.32 -3.34
N ALA A 298 -4.32 -4.65 -3.36
CA ALA A 298 -3.67 -4.17 -2.14
C ALA A 298 -4.49 -3.05 -1.50
N LYS A 299 -4.61 -3.10 -0.17
CA LYS A 299 -5.36 -2.14 0.64
C LYS A 299 -4.81 -2.09 2.05
N SER A 300 -4.89 -0.95 2.69
CA SER A 300 -4.52 -0.81 4.10
C SER A 300 -5.70 -1.09 5.04
N ASN A 301 -6.92 -0.85 4.57
CA ASN A 301 -8.16 -1.08 5.33
C ASN A 301 -9.32 -1.47 4.41
N ASN A 302 -10.49 -1.72 4.98
CA ASN A 302 -11.67 -2.16 4.21
C ASN A 302 -12.35 -1.02 3.44
N CYS A 303 -11.91 0.22 3.57
CA CYS A 303 -12.50 1.35 2.84
C CYS A 303 -12.09 1.35 1.37
N ASN A 304 -10.86 0.91 1.05
CA ASN A 304 -10.35 0.85 -0.32
C ASN A 304 -11.01 -0.22 -1.20
N ASP A 305 -11.67 -1.23 -0.61
CA ASP A 305 -12.43 -2.23 -1.39
C ASP A 305 -13.53 -1.61 -2.25
N ARG A 306 -13.82 -0.34 -2.03
CA ARG A 306 -15.13 0.19 -2.36
C ARG A 306 -15.21 0.95 -3.65
N ILE A 307 -14.08 1.44 -4.19
CA ILE A 307 -14.09 2.19 -5.46
C ILE A 307 -13.08 1.64 -6.44
N PHE A 308 -11.81 1.57 -6.10
CA PHE A 308 -10.81 0.98 -7.00
C PHE A 308 -11.00 -0.53 -7.19
N GLY A 309 -11.50 -1.21 -6.13
CA GLY A 309 -11.71 -2.64 -6.16
C GLY A 309 -12.92 -3.07 -6.96
N ILE A 310 -14.07 -2.39 -6.82
CA ILE A 310 -15.32 -2.84 -7.47
C ILE A 310 -15.22 -2.67 -8.98
N ASP A 311 -14.71 -1.56 -9.48
CA ASP A 311 -14.54 -1.35 -10.91
C ASP A 311 -13.57 -2.36 -11.52
N LEU A 312 -12.47 -2.70 -10.82
CA LEU A 312 -11.52 -3.73 -11.25
C LEU A 312 -12.09 -5.15 -11.15
N TYR A 313 -13.06 -5.39 -10.27
CA TYR A 313 -13.67 -6.71 -10.13
C TYR A 313 -14.64 -7.05 -11.27
N LEU A 314 -15.24 -6.05 -11.93
CA LEU A 314 -16.25 -6.23 -12.97
C LEU A 314 -15.68 -6.10 -14.38
N HIS A 315 -14.63 -6.88 -14.67
CA HIS A 315 -13.95 -6.94 -15.95
C HIS A 315 -14.19 -8.27 -16.66
N THR A 316 -14.09 -8.24 -17.99
CA THR A 316 -14.25 -9.37 -18.91
C THR A 316 -13.45 -9.17 -20.18
N ASP A 317 -13.24 -10.23 -20.96
CA ASP A 317 -12.76 -10.16 -22.34
C ASP A 317 -13.87 -10.23 -23.37
N ASP A 318 -15.11 -10.51 -22.92
CA ASP A 318 -16.28 -10.55 -23.80
C ASP A 318 -16.62 -9.17 -24.37
N ASP A 319 -17.24 -9.13 -25.56
CA ASP A 319 -17.68 -7.88 -26.22
C ASP A 319 -18.97 -7.31 -25.60
N SER A 320 -19.68 -8.13 -24.83
CA SER A 320 -20.89 -7.74 -24.12
C SER A 320 -21.06 -8.52 -22.84
N VAL A 321 -21.75 -7.94 -21.88
CA VAL A 321 -21.98 -8.54 -20.56
C VAL A 321 -23.45 -8.48 -20.17
N ALA A 322 -23.94 -9.55 -19.56
CA ALA A 322 -25.23 -9.56 -18.88
C ALA A 322 -25.08 -8.88 -17.51
N VAL A 323 -25.83 -7.81 -17.28
CA VAL A 323 -25.85 -7.08 -16.00
C VAL A 323 -27.24 -7.16 -15.41
N GLU A 324 -27.33 -7.62 -14.17
CA GLU A 324 -28.56 -7.51 -13.37
C GLU A 324 -28.38 -6.42 -12.32
N TYR A 325 -29.35 -5.54 -12.22
CA TYR A 325 -29.35 -4.45 -11.25
C TYR A 325 -30.74 -4.25 -10.63
N LEU A 326 -30.74 -3.74 -9.41
CA LEU A 326 -31.96 -3.42 -8.66
C LEU A 326 -32.21 -1.91 -8.75
N ARG A 327 -33.40 -1.55 -9.28
CA ARG A 327 -33.94 -0.19 -9.31
C ARG A 327 -35.35 -0.21 -8.75
N ASP A 328 -35.62 0.62 -7.74
CA ASP A 328 -36.95 0.79 -7.11
C ASP A 328 -37.61 -0.54 -6.67
N GLY A 329 -36.77 -1.46 -6.16
CA GLY A 329 -37.23 -2.78 -5.73
C GLY A 329 -37.44 -3.80 -6.86
N ILE A 330 -37.23 -3.40 -8.12
CA ILE A 330 -37.44 -4.26 -9.30
C ILE A 330 -36.07 -4.63 -9.88
N VAL A 331 -35.86 -5.93 -10.10
CA VAL A 331 -34.67 -6.43 -10.77
C VAL A 331 -34.80 -6.21 -12.28
N GLN A 332 -33.84 -5.54 -12.86
CA GLN A 332 -33.69 -5.34 -14.31
C GLN A 332 -32.53 -6.22 -14.80
N LYS A 333 -32.61 -6.64 -16.06
CA LYS A 333 -31.55 -7.41 -16.73
C LYS A 333 -31.29 -6.85 -18.11
N GLU A 334 -30.04 -6.50 -18.40
CA GLU A 334 -29.65 -5.93 -19.66
C GLU A 334 -28.38 -6.62 -20.21
N MET A 335 -28.29 -6.70 -21.53
CA MET A 335 -27.05 -7.01 -22.22
C MET A 335 -26.40 -5.69 -22.63
N LEU A 336 -25.27 -5.38 -22.02
CA LEU A 336 -24.54 -4.13 -22.25
C LEU A 336 -23.28 -4.42 -23.05
N PRO A 337 -22.89 -3.55 -24.02
CA PRO A 337 -21.60 -3.67 -24.64
C PRO A 337 -20.49 -3.49 -23.59
N ALA A 338 -19.44 -4.30 -23.65
CA ALA A 338 -18.25 -4.11 -22.88
C ALA A 338 -17.22 -3.33 -23.70
N VAL A 339 -16.66 -2.29 -23.12
CA VAL A 339 -15.69 -1.41 -23.79
C VAL A 339 -14.33 -1.54 -23.14
N GLU A 340 -13.28 -1.40 -23.95
CA GLU A 340 -11.90 -1.41 -23.48
C GLU A 340 -11.62 -0.16 -22.63
N PHE A 341 -11.04 -0.36 -21.45
CA PHE A 341 -10.62 0.72 -20.59
C PHE A 341 -9.30 1.32 -21.09
N LYS A 342 -9.36 2.56 -21.59
CA LYS A 342 -8.17 3.34 -21.93
C LYS A 342 -7.75 4.17 -20.73
N TRP A 343 -6.86 3.62 -19.90
CA TRP A 343 -6.40 4.25 -18.65
C TRP A 343 -5.69 5.59 -18.83
N ASP A 344 -5.13 5.87 -20.01
CA ASP A 344 -4.49 7.14 -20.35
C ASP A 344 -5.45 8.16 -20.97
N SER A 345 -6.74 7.84 -21.08
CA SER A 345 -7.73 8.77 -21.63
C SER A 345 -8.01 9.89 -20.63
N PRO A 346 -7.98 11.17 -21.06
CA PRO A 346 -8.44 12.30 -20.24
C PRO A 346 -9.90 12.14 -19.74
N ASN A 347 -10.67 11.27 -20.40
CA ASN A 347 -12.06 10.95 -20.03
C ASN A 347 -12.17 9.93 -18.88
N HIS A 348 -11.05 9.44 -18.35
CA HIS A 348 -11.00 8.66 -17.11
C HIS A 348 -11.31 9.50 -15.85
N ASN A 349 -11.51 10.80 -16.01
CA ASN A 349 -12.15 11.62 -15.00
C ASN A 349 -13.65 11.31 -15.02
N ALA A 350 -14.00 10.16 -14.44
CA ALA A 350 -15.38 9.78 -14.24
C ALA A 350 -16.18 10.98 -13.73
N SER A 351 -17.30 11.23 -14.37
CA SER A 351 -18.26 12.23 -13.90
C SER A 351 -19.06 11.69 -12.73
N SER A 352 -18.36 11.15 -11.70
CA SER A 352 -19.04 10.83 -10.45
C SER A 352 -19.64 12.12 -9.88
N ILE A 353 -20.66 11.98 -9.08
CA ILE A 353 -21.19 13.12 -8.32
C ILE A 353 -20.11 13.81 -7.49
N TYR A 354 -19.01 13.10 -7.19
CA TYR A 354 -17.82 13.59 -6.52
C TYR A 354 -16.75 14.14 -7.48
N MET A 355 -16.81 13.79 -8.78
CA MET A 355 -15.88 14.21 -9.81
C MET A 355 -16.61 15.05 -10.86
N ARG A 356 -17.11 16.20 -10.48
CA ARG A 356 -17.67 17.15 -11.44
C ARG A 356 -16.57 17.56 -12.42
N ASN A 357 -16.83 17.39 -13.71
CA ASN A 357 -15.94 17.80 -14.82
C ASN A 357 -15.78 19.33 -14.93
N ASP A 358 -16.04 20.08 -13.88
CA ASP A 358 -15.79 21.50 -13.84
C ASP A 358 -14.28 21.74 -13.64
N THR A 359 -13.53 21.58 -14.72
CA THR A 359 -12.09 21.78 -14.74
C THR A 359 -11.69 23.27 -14.68
N SER A 360 -12.67 24.16 -14.57
CA SER A 360 -12.42 25.62 -14.68
C SER A 360 -12.08 26.29 -13.37
N PHE A 361 -12.43 25.69 -12.21
CA PHE A 361 -12.30 26.38 -10.92
C PHE A 361 -11.56 25.56 -9.87
N TYR A 362 -10.37 26.00 -9.54
CA TYR A 362 -9.65 25.58 -8.33
C TYR A 362 -10.26 26.17 -7.05
N ILE A 363 -10.62 27.45 -7.10
CA ILE A 363 -11.25 28.19 -6.00
C ILE A 363 -12.52 28.86 -6.51
N LYS A 364 -13.66 28.57 -5.88
CA LYS A 364 -14.93 29.21 -6.21
C LYS A 364 -15.69 29.64 -4.95
N PRO A 365 -16.41 30.79 -4.96
CA PRO A 365 -17.35 31.12 -3.91
C PRO A 365 -18.52 30.10 -3.95
N VAL A 366 -18.93 29.61 -2.79
CA VAL A 366 -20.12 28.74 -2.63
C VAL A 366 -21.21 29.42 -1.81
N SER A 367 -20.86 30.49 -1.11
CA SER A 367 -21.75 31.44 -0.44
C SER A 367 -21.00 32.74 -0.24
N GLU A 368 -21.68 33.77 0.27
CA GLU A 368 -21.01 34.98 0.73
C GLU A 368 -19.95 34.59 1.76
N ASP A 369 -18.69 35.00 1.50
CA ASP A 369 -17.56 34.80 2.40
C ASP A 369 -17.18 33.33 2.71
N ILE A 370 -17.66 32.38 1.92
CA ILE A 370 -17.31 30.95 2.00
C ILE A 370 -16.79 30.46 0.64
N TYR A 371 -15.60 29.88 0.62
CA TYR A 371 -14.96 29.40 -0.59
C TYR A 371 -14.74 27.89 -0.57
N TYR A 372 -14.99 27.27 -1.72
CA TYR A 372 -14.65 25.88 -2.00
C TYR A 372 -13.34 25.81 -2.78
N ILE A 373 -12.46 24.89 -2.38
CA ILE A 373 -11.13 24.67 -2.97
C ILE A 373 -10.99 23.20 -3.33
N ASP A 374 -10.57 22.92 -4.58
CA ASP A 374 -10.25 21.58 -5.05
C ASP A 374 -8.77 21.47 -5.45
N PRO A 375 -7.87 21.00 -4.56
CA PRO A 375 -6.44 20.89 -4.84
C PRO A 375 -6.06 19.90 -5.94
N SER A 376 -6.99 19.04 -6.36
CA SER A 376 -6.76 18.10 -7.46
C SER A 376 -6.80 18.76 -8.85
N ASN A 377 -7.39 19.94 -8.93
CA ASN A 377 -7.66 20.66 -10.18
C ASN A 377 -6.73 21.86 -10.42
N ILE A 378 -5.49 21.81 -9.92
CA ILE A 378 -4.50 22.86 -10.14
C ILE A 378 -3.87 22.70 -11.53
N LYS A 379 -4.13 23.65 -12.43
CA LYS A 379 -3.43 23.76 -13.71
C LYS A 379 -2.17 24.63 -13.65
N ASN A 380 -2.15 25.61 -12.75
CA ASN A 380 -1.03 26.53 -12.55
C ASN A 380 -0.91 26.88 -11.06
N PRO A 381 0.13 26.42 -10.34
CA PRO A 381 0.36 26.72 -8.93
C PRO A 381 0.44 28.23 -8.63
N ASP A 382 0.98 29.05 -9.53
CA ASP A 382 1.11 30.50 -9.31
C ASP A 382 -0.25 31.18 -9.08
N LYS A 383 -1.31 30.68 -9.72
CA LYS A 383 -2.68 31.19 -9.51
C LYS A 383 -3.23 30.91 -8.11
N VAL A 384 -2.66 30.00 -7.37
CA VAL A 384 -3.04 29.74 -5.98
C VAL A 384 -2.68 30.95 -5.13
N TYR A 385 -1.48 31.47 -5.30
CA TYR A 385 -1.00 32.67 -4.58
C TYR A 385 -1.80 33.92 -4.97
N ASP A 386 -2.09 34.11 -6.25
CA ASP A 386 -2.89 35.24 -6.73
C ASP A 386 -4.31 35.25 -6.16
N ASN A 387 -4.90 34.06 -5.97
CA ASN A 387 -6.25 33.92 -5.41
C ASN A 387 -6.26 33.94 -3.88
N TYR A 388 -5.14 33.65 -3.23
CA TYR A 388 -5.08 33.60 -1.76
C TYR A 388 -5.46 34.91 -1.11
N THR A 389 -5.02 36.03 -1.64
CA THR A 389 -5.39 37.37 -1.12
C THR A 389 -6.90 37.62 -1.08
N ARG A 390 -7.65 36.95 -1.96
CA ARG A 390 -9.13 37.06 -1.99
C ARG A 390 -9.79 36.22 -0.90
N ILE A 391 -9.20 35.05 -0.57
CA ILE A 391 -9.81 34.09 0.35
C ILE A 391 -9.29 34.18 1.78
N ARG A 392 -8.12 34.82 2.00
CA ARG A 392 -7.47 34.87 3.33
C ARG A 392 -8.30 35.51 4.44
N ASN A 393 -9.21 36.43 4.07
CA ASN A 393 -10.11 37.11 5.01
C ASN A 393 -11.51 36.48 5.02
N SER A 394 -11.73 35.39 4.30
CA SER A 394 -13.05 34.76 4.26
C SER A 394 -13.37 34.06 5.58
N LYS A 395 -14.66 33.92 5.84
CA LYS A 395 -15.21 33.24 7.03
C LYS A 395 -14.82 31.77 7.09
N ALA A 396 -14.91 31.06 5.95
CA ALA A 396 -14.61 29.65 5.89
C ALA A 396 -14.06 29.20 4.53
N LEU A 397 -13.14 28.21 4.58
CA LEU A 397 -12.65 27.45 3.44
C LEU A 397 -13.16 26.01 3.54
N ILE A 398 -13.76 25.51 2.47
CA ILE A 398 -14.10 24.11 2.28
C ILE A 398 -13.08 23.52 1.32
N ILE A 399 -12.19 22.65 1.81
CA ILE A 399 -11.10 22.05 1.01
C ILE A 399 -11.46 20.61 0.72
N ASP A 400 -11.59 20.29 -0.57
CA ASP A 400 -12.00 18.96 -1.01
C ASP A 400 -10.78 18.07 -1.27
N LEU A 401 -10.51 17.17 -0.34
CA LEU A 401 -9.43 16.19 -0.42
C LEU A 401 -9.93 14.78 -0.80
N ARG A 402 -11.15 14.64 -1.28
CA ARG A 402 -11.70 13.39 -1.80
C ARG A 402 -11.01 12.92 -3.08
N ARG A 403 -10.27 13.80 -3.76
CA ARG A 403 -9.40 13.51 -4.90
C ARG A 403 -7.95 13.79 -4.55
N TYR A 404 -7.03 13.13 -5.24
CA TYR A 404 -5.61 13.27 -4.96
C TYR A 404 -5.13 14.71 -5.23
N PRO A 405 -4.59 15.44 -4.24
CA PRO A 405 -4.11 16.80 -4.44
C PRO A 405 -2.85 16.81 -5.31
N LYS A 406 -2.79 17.71 -6.28
CA LYS A 406 -1.61 17.91 -7.14
C LYS A 406 -0.52 18.76 -6.51
N ASP A 407 -0.89 19.55 -5.51
CA ASP A 407 0.02 20.44 -4.79
C ASP A 407 -0.42 20.59 -3.32
N LEU A 408 0.56 20.64 -2.42
CA LEU A 408 0.37 20.90 -1.00
C LEU A 408 0.77 22.35 -0.59
N GLY A 409 1.14 23.20 -1.53
CA GLY A 409 1.52 24.61 -1.27
C GLY A 409 0.45 25.40 -0.53
N LEU A 410 -0.84 25.06 -0.73
CA LEU A 410 -1.95 25.66 0.00
C LEU A 410 -1.81 25.50 1.54
N VAL A 411 -1.21 24.41 2.02
CA VAL A 411 -1.01 24.17 3.45
C VAL A 411 -0.12 25.27 4.06
N TYR A 412 0.93 25.68 3.36
CA TYR A 412 1.82 26.77 3.81
C TYR A 412 1.15 28.14 3.80
N LEU A 413 0.18 28.36 2.90
CA LEU A 413 -0.59 29.60 2.89
C LEU A 413 -1.56 29.68 4.07
N ILE A 414 -2.06 28.54 4.52
CA ILE A 414 -3.04 28.42 5.60
C ILE A 414 -2.38 28.49 6.97
N CYS A 415 -1.27 27.77 7.17
CA CYS A 415 -0.65 27.63 8.48
C CYS A 415 0.21 28.84 8.87
N GLU A 416 0.17 29.23 10.14
CA GLU A 416 1.03 30.27 10.72
C GLU A 416 2.48 29.80 10.82
N ASP A 417 2.69 28.60 11.37
CA ASP A 417 3.99 27.97 11.56
C ASP A 417 4.19 26.80 10.59
N ASN A 418 5.39 26.24 10.62
CA ASN A 418 5.73 25.06 9.82
C ASN A 418 4.79 23.89 10.11
N PRO A 419 3.90 23.53 9.17
CA PRO A 419 2.90 22.48 9.38
C PRO A 419 3.50 21.08 9.56
N TYR A 420 4.69 20.82 9.00
CA TYR A 420 5.33 19.51 9.09
C TYR A 420 5.81 19.15 10.51
N LYS A 421 5.81 20.09 11.45
CA LYS A 421 5.97 19.77 12.88
C LYS A 421 4.80 18.95 13.44
N GLY A 422 3.68 18.90 12.73
CA GLY A 422 2.46 18.15 13.08
C GLY A 422 2.46 16.67 12.73
N ILE A 423 3.53 16.15 12.13
CA ILE A 423 3.67 14.72 11.77
C ILE A 423 5.04 14.20 12.16
N LYS A 424 5.14 12.88 12.34
CA LYS A 424 6.41 12.15 12.46
C LYS A 424 6.64 11.33 11.21
N PHE A 425 7.86 11.36 10.67
CA PHE A 425 8.32 10.42 9.66
C PHE A 425 9.05 9.26 10.34
N LEU A 426 8.76 8.03 9.96
CA LEU A 426 9.46 6.83 10.40
C LEU A 426 10.33 6.34 9.26
N ALA A 427 11.57 6.78 9.23
CA ALA A 427 12.52 6.44 8.18
C ALA A 427 13.37 5.23 8.56
N PRO A 428 13.75 4.35 7.61
CA PRO A 428 14.71 3.28 7.89
C PRO A 428 16.04 3.86 8.31
N LEU A 429 16.64 3.29 9.36
CA LEU A 429 17.92 3.73 9.85
C LEU A 429 19.05 3.16 8.98
N GLN A 430 19.78 4.05 8.32
CA GLN A 430 20.90 3.64 7.49
C GLN A 430 21.96 2.90 8.31
N GLY A 431 22.41 1.75 7.81
CA GLY A 431 23.41 0.90 8.46
C GLY A 431 22.85 -0.06 9.50
N THR A 432 21.55 -0.01 9.79
CA THR A 432 20.88 -0.95 10.70
C THR A 432 19.55 -1.40 10.09
N PRO A 433 19.57 -2.35 9.16
CA PRO A 433 18.38 -2.86 8.51
C PRO A 433 17.35 -3.37 9.54
N GLY A 434 16.07 -3.06 9.33
CA GLY A 434 14.99 -3.40 10.26
C GLY A 434 14.75 -2.37 11.37
N SER A 435 15.64 -1.37 11.54
CA SER A 435 15.42 -0.26 12.47
C SER A 435 14.81 0.94 11.76
N PHE A 436 13.92 1.64 12.48
CA PHE A 436 13.32 2.88 11.99
C PHE A 436 13.46 3.97 13.05
N HIS A 437 13.66 5.21 12.59
CA HIS A 437 13.82 6.38 13.44
C HIS A 437 12.90 7.52 13.04
N SER A 438 12.63 8.41 13.98
CA SER A 438 11.82 9.62 13.78
C SER A 438 12.63 10.91 13.91
N GLU A 439 13.91 10.87 13.54
CA GLU A 439 14.73 12.08 13.55
C GLU A 439 14.11 13.16 12.64
N PRO A 440 13.96 14.39 13.13
CA PRO A 440 13.34 15.46 12.35
C PRO A 440 14.06 15.71 11.03
N THR A 441 13.33 15.68 9.95
CA THR A 441 13.83 15.96 8.60
C THR A 441 14.07 17.45 8.37
N PRO A 442 14.84 17.85 7.34
CA PRO A 442 15.05 19.27 7.03
C PRO A 442 13.75 20.05 6.82
N VAL A 443 12.70 19.44 6.24
CA VAL A 443 11.41 20.11 6.07
C VAL A 443 10.72 20.38 7.41
N GLN A 444 10.93 19.53 8.42
CA GLN A 444 10.36 19.72 9.76
C GLN A 444 11.13 20.73 10.59
N THR A 445 12.42 20.87 10.35
CA THR A 445 13.30 21.80 11.09
C THR A 445 13.41 23.18 10.43
N MET A 446 12.87 23.33 9.23
CA MET A 446 12.89 24.61 8.51
C MET A 446 12.12 25.69 9.31
N ASP A 447 12.77 26.84 9.51
CA ASP A 447 12.11 28.01 10.07
C ASP A 447 11.12 28.56 9.03
N PHE A 448 9.87 28.57 9.42
CA PHE A 448 8.77 29.08 8.60
C PHE A 448 7.76 29.77 9.50
N THR A 449 7.41 30.99 9.15
CA THR A 449 6.34 31.76 9.79
C THR A 449 5.60 32.55 8.73
N ASN A 450 4.28 32.44 8.70
CA ASN A 450 3.41 33.15 7.78
C ASN A 450 2.51 34.14 8.56
N PRO A 451 2.88 35.43 8.64
CA PRO A 451 2.07 36.44 9.34
C PRO A 451 0.73 36.66 8.65
N GLU A 452 0.62 36.33 7.37
CA GLU A 452 -0.57 36.45 6.55
C GLU A 452 -1.40 35.17 6.49
N HIS A 453 -1.15 34.22 7.42
CA HIS A 453 -1.84 32.93 7.47
C HIS A 453 -3.38 33.11 7.51
N TYR A 454 -4.08 32.04 7.11
CA TYR A 454 -5.54 32.01 7.13
C TYR A 454 -6.06 31.97 8.58
N LYS A 455 -7.04 32.84 8.91
CA LYS A 455 -7.58 32.93 10.29
C LYS A 455 -9.00 32.38 10.43
N GLY A 456 -9.69 32.12 9.33
CA GLY A 456 -11.04 31.60 9.34
C GLY A 456 -11.15 30.11 9.62
N ARG A 457 -12.33 29.57 9.44
CA ARG A 457 -12.64 28.15 9.65
C ARG A 457 -12.24 27.31 8.45
N ILE A 458 -11.77 26.09 8.69
CA ILE A 458 -11.42 25.13 7.65
C ILE A 458 -12.29 23.88 7.79
N ILE A 459 -12.93 23.48 6.71
CA ILE A 459 -13.69 22.23 6.62
C ILE A 459 -13.05 21.38 5.54
N LEU A 460 -12.54 20.20 5.93
CA LEU A 460 -11.91 19.25 5.02
C LEU A 460 -12.90 18.16 4.65
N LEU A 461 -13.09 17.96 3.35
CA LEU A 461 -13.91 16.87 2.82
C LEU A 461 -13.02 15.67 2.51
N VAL A 462 -13.32 14.52 3.09
CA VAL A 462 -12.54 13.29 2.91
C VAL A 462 -13.44 12.10 2.61
N ASN A 463 -12.89 11.11 1.91
CA ASN A 463 -13.54 9.83 1.67
C ASN A 463 -12.50 8.70 1.55
N ASN A 464 -12.92 7.52 1.14
CA ASN A 464 -12.07 6.36 0.93
C ASN A 464 -11.05 6.50 -0.22
N LEU A 465 -11.16 7.53 -1.07
CA LEU A 465 -10.16 7.88 -2.09
C LEU A 465 -9.08 8.83 -1.56
N THR A 466 -9.32 9.47 -0.42
CA THR A 466 -8.31 10.29 0.25
C THR A 466 -7.17 9.38 0.70
N GLN A 467 -6.02 9.49 0.04
CA GLN A 467 -4.85 8.63 0.25
C GLN A 467 -3.55 9.45 0.16
N SER A 468 -2.48 8.98 0.80
CA SER A 468 -1.12 9.51 0.66
C SER A 468 -1.04 11.02 0.88
N SER A 469 -0.66 11.82 -0.13
CA SER A 469 -0.59 13.29 -0.02
C SER A 469 -1.91 13.93 0.44
N GLY A 470 -3.06 13.33 0.11
CA GLY A 470 -4.36 13.76 0.63
C GLY A 470 -4.46 13.60 2.15
N GLU A 471 -4.05 12.44 2.66
CA GLU A 471 -4.02 12.18 4.11
C GLU A 471 -2.96 13.04 4.81
N THR A 472 -1.80 13.25 4.17
CA THR A 472 -0.79 14.18 4.67
C THR A 472 -1.37 15.59 4.80
N ALA A 473 -2.05 16.12 3.78
CA ALA A 473 -2.68 17.43 3.84
C ALA A 473 -3.67 17.54 5.01
N VAL A 474 -4.50 16.52 5.23
CA VAL A 474 -5.42 16.47 6.39
C VAL A 474 -4.65 16.54 7.70
N MET A 475 -3.63 15.69 7.88
CA MET A 475 -2.84 15.64 9.11
C MET A 475 -2.15 16.99 9.42
N LEU A 476 -1.57 17.62 8.39
CA LEU A 476 -0.92 18.93 8.52
C LEU A 476 -1.93 20.02 8.91
N LEU A 477 -3.10 20.04 8.27
CA LEU A 477 -4.14 21.03 8.56
C LEU A 477 -4.88 20.77 9.88
N GLN A 478 -4.94 19.53 10.35
CA GLN A 478 -5.50 19.22 11.68
C GLN A 478 -4.68 19.80 12.83
N THR A 479 -3.41 20.10 12.63
CA THR A 479 -2.60 20.81 13.65
C THR A 479 -3.01 22.27 13.80
N TYR A 480 -3.72 22.78 12.81
CA TYR A 480 -4.28 24.12 12.81
C TYR A 480 -5.65 24.11 13.50
N GLY A 481 -5.76 24.74 14.66
CA GLY A 481 -6.88 24.60 15.63
C GLY A 481 -8.30 24.91 15.13
N ASN A 482 -8.44 25.47 13.92
CA ASN A 482 -9.73 25.86 13.33
C ASN A 482 -10.23 24.88 12.26
N THR A 483 -9.67 23.68 12.20
CA THR A 483 -9.97 22.67 11.18
C THR A 483 -11.00 21.66 11.68
N THR A 484 -11.97 21.33 10.84
CA THR A 484 -12.94 20.26 11.04
C THR A 484 -12.90 19.32 9.84
N VAL A 485 -12.75 18.02 10.08
CA VAL A 485 -12.70 16.98 9.06
C VAL A 485 -14.05 16.26 9.00
N ILE A 486 -14.68 16.25 7.83
CA ILE A 486 -15.95 15.58 7.62
C ILE A 486 -15.90 14.63 6.42
N GLY A 487 -16.67 13.55 6.48
CA GLY A 487 -16.75 12.55 5.41
C GLY A 487 -16.69 11.14 5.89
N THR A 488 -15.98 10.27 5.19
CA THR A 488 -15.82 8.85 5.55
C THR A 488 -14.36 8.49 5.74
N GLN A 489 -14.10 7.33 6.34
CA GLN A 489 -12.75 6.83 6.58
C GLN A 489 -11.90 6.89 5.30
N THR A 490 -10.66 7.38 5.43
CA THR A 490 -9.69 7.47 4.34
C THR A 490 -8.97 6.15 4.10
N ALA A 491 -8.16 6.10 3.07
CA ALA A 491 -7.47 4.88 2.62
C ALA A 491 -6.56 4.25 3.69
N GLY A 492 -6.05 5.04 4.62
CA GLY A 492 -5.11 4.56 5.62
C GLY A 492 -3.78 4.09 5.03
N ALA A 493 -3.34 4.74 3.96
CA ALA A 493 -2.11 4.43 3.23
C ALA A 493 -1.31 5.69 2.98
N ASN A 494 -0.30 5.94 3.80
CA ASN A 494 0.52 7.14 3.70
C ASN A 494 2.00 6.84 3.89
N GLY A 495 2.84 7.71 3.35
CA GLY A 495 4.28 7.63 3.40
C GLY A 495 4.93 7.54 2.03
N ASN A 496 6.25 7.76 1.99
CA ASN A 496 6.99 7.66 0.76
C ASN A 496 7.18 6.20 0.35
N VAL A 497 7.04 5.96 -0.93
CA VAL A 497 7.17 4.61 -1.49
C VAL A 497 8.58 4.35 -2.02
N THR A 498 8.96 3.08 -2.03
CA THR A 498 10.13 2.58 -2.74
C THR A 498 9.74 1.53 -3.77
N TYR A 499 10.69 1.16 -4.61
CA TYR A 499 10.53 0.15 -5.66
C TYR A 499 11.64 -0.90 -5.53
N LEU A 500 11.23 -2.16 -5.42
CA LEU A 500 12.12 -3.31 -5.38
C LEU A 500 12.08 -4.02 -6.74
N PRO A 501 13.16 -4.00 -7.51
CA PRO A 501 13.26 -4.80 -8.74
C PRO A 501 13.23 -6.31 -8.43
N LEU A 502 12.45 -7.04 -9.22
CA LEU A 502 12.25 -8.48 -9.09
C LEU A 502 12.50 -9.18 -10.43
N PRO A 503 12.86 -10.48 -10.44
CA PRO A 503 12.96 -11.26 -11.65
C PRO A 503 11.74 -11.12 -12.56
N GLY A 504 11.92 -11.15 -13.89
CA GLY A 504 10.84 -11.06 -14.86
C GLY A 504 10.48 -9.63 -15.28
N TYR A 505 11.38 -8.67 -15.12
CA TYR A 505 11.15 -7.26 -15.42
C TYR A 505 9.94 -6.66 -14.69
N ILE A 506 9.68 -7.14 -13.48
CA ILE A 506 8.69 -6.58 -12.58
C ILE A 506 9.37 -5.89 -11.39
N ARG A 507 8.61 -5.05 -10.72
CA ARG A 507 9.01 -4.43 -9.46
C ARG A 507 7.85 -4.39 -8.48
N ALA A 508 8.15 -4.57 -7.21
CA ALA A 508 7.20 -4.32 -6.14
C ALA A 508 7.35 -2.88 -5.65
N ARG A 509 6.22 -2.21 -5.42
CA ARG A 509 6.14 -0.91 -4.74
C ARG A 509 5.57 -1.12 -3.35
N PHE A 510 6.08 -0.41 -2.35
CA PHE A 510 5.55 -0.39 -0.98
C PHE A 510 5.99 0.86 -0.23
N SER A 511 5.30 1.19 0.87
CA SER A 511 5.67 2.31 1.74
C SER A 511 6.97 2.00 2.48
N SER A 512 7.98 2.84 2.35
CA SER A 512 9.27 2.67 3.04
C SER A 512 9.56 3.75 4.09
N ILE A 513 8.86 4.88 4.03
CA ILE A 513 8.83 5.89 5.08
C ILE A 513 7.44 5.85 5.71
N GLY A 514 7.37 5.57 6.99
CA GLY A 514 6.12 5.59 7.73
C GLY A 514 5.71 7.01 8.15
N ILE A 515 4.41 7.20 8.41
CA ILE A 515 3.85 8.46 8.92
C ILE A 515 3.04 8.19 10.16
N ALA A 516 3.29 9.00 11.20
CA ALA A 516 2.57 8.98 12.45
C ALA A 516 2.16 10.40 12.88
N TYR A 517 1.18 10.50 13.74
CA TYR A 517 0.88 11.72 14.48
C TYR A 517 2.04 12.05 15.45
N PRO A 518 2.15 13.30 15.95
CA PRO A 518 3.21 13.67 16.91
C PRO A 518 3.22 12.80 18.16
N THR A 519 2.08 12.24 18.54
CA THR A 519 1.91 11.30 19.66
C THR A 519 2.56 9.93 19.44
N GLY A 520 3.00 9.63 18.20
CA GLY A 520 3.47 8.31 17.78
C GLY A 520 2.35 7.39 17.26
N GLU A 521 1.09 7.84 17.27
CA GLU A 521 -0.03 7.07 16.74
C GLU A 521 0.09 6.93 15.21
N LEU A 522 0.20 5.70 14.72
CA LEU A 522 0.27 5.41 13.30
C LEU A 522 -1.06 5.71 12.60
N MET A 523 -0.99 6.38 11.47
CA MET A 523 -2.13 6.63 10.61
C MET A 523 -2.44 5.43 9.69
N GLN A 524 -1.42 4.63 9.35
CA GLN A 524 -1.55 3.43 8.52
C GLN A 524 -2.69 2.53 9.01
N LYS A 525 -3.49 2.01 8.09
CA LYS A 525 -4.72 1.23 8.29
C LYS A 525 -5.90 2.01 8.88
N ARG A 526 -5.68 2.98 9.75
CA ARG A 526 -6.74 3.74 10.42
C ARG A 526 -7.31 4.86 9.56
N GLY A 527 -6.45 5.48 8.73
CA GLY A 527 -6.76 6.74 8.07
C GLY A 527 -6.67 7.94 9.02
N VAL A 528 -7.08 9.09 8.54
CA VAL A 528 -7.08 10.33 9.32
C VAL A 528 -8.22 10.36 10.34
N LYS A 529 -8.07 11.18 11.39
CA LYS A 529 -9.15 11.43 12.35
C LYS A 529 -10.28 12.21 11.67
N ILE A 530 -11.51 11.75 11.85
CA ILE A 530 -12.71 12.34 11.28
C ILE A 530 -13.57 12.87 12.42
N ASP A 531 -13.94 14.17 12.36
CA ASP A 531 -14.76 14.80 13.39
C ASP A 531 -16.24 14.47 13.22
N ARG A 532 -16.72 14.37 11.96
CA ARG A 532 -18.10 14.00 11.65
C ARG A 532 -18.19 13.07 10.46
N THR A 533 -18.78 11.92 10.67
CA THR A 533 -19.01 10.93 9.60
C THR A 533 -20.27 11.30 8.83
N ILE A 534 -20.10 11.64 7.56
CA ILE A 534 -21.17 11.90 6.60
C ILE A 534 -21.01 10.91 5.45
N LYS A 535 -22.05 10.13 5.19
CA LYS A 535 -22.06 9.11 4.12
C LYS A 535 -23.07 9.51 3.05
N PRO A 536 -22.79 9.23 1.77
CA PRO A 536 -23.76 9.41 0.71
C PRO A 536 -24.95 8.48 0.94
N THR A 537 -26.15 8.97 0.67
CA THR A 537 -27.39 8.17 0.67
C THR A 537 -27.75 7.71 -0.74
N LEU A 538 -28.51 6.62 -0.86
CA LEU A 538 -29.00 6.17 -2.16
C LEU A 538 -29.86 7.25 -2.83
N GLU A 539 -30.68 7.95 -2.06
CA GLU A 539 -31.54 9.02 -2.57
C GLU A 539 -30.73 10.24 -3.03
N GLY A 540 -29.70 10.64 -2.27
CA GLY A 540 -28.78 11.71 -2.69
C GLY A 540 -28.07 11.37 -4.01
N ILE A 541 -27.60 10.14 -4.15
CA ILE A 541 -26.99 9.65 -5.41
C ILE A 541 -27.98 9.74 -6.58
N ARG A 542 -29.22 9.26 -6.42
CA ARG A 542 -30.26 9.32 -7.45
C ARG A 542 -30.57 10.74 -7.90
N GLN A 543 -30.54 11.68 -6.98
CA GLN A 543 -30.77 13.10 -7.23
C GLN A 543 -29.51 13.82 -7.76
N GLY A 544 -28.36 13.13 -7.86
CA GLY A 544 -27.09 13.72 -8.26
C GLY A 544 -26.58 14.78 -7.28
N LYS A 545 -26.92 14.67 -5.99
CA LYS A 545 -26.51 15.60 -4.93
C LYS A 545 -25.16 15.22 -4.36
N ASP A 546 -24.35 16.22 -4.08
CA ASP A 546 -23.14 16.10 -3.25
C ASP A 546 -23.49 16.43 -1.80
N GLU A 547 -24.10 15.48 -1.09
CA GLU A 547 -24.60 15.67 0.29
C GLU A 547 -23.49 16.08 1.25
N LEU A 548 -22.24 15.64 1.03
CA LEU A 548 -21.11 16.03 1.87
C LEU A 548 -20.75 17.50 1.68
N LEU A 549 -20.71 17.98 0.43
CA LEU A 549 -20.46 19.39 0.13
C LEU A 549 -21.62 20.28 0.60
N GLU A 550 -22.86 19.85 0.38
CA GLU A 550 -24.05 20.57 0.86
C GLU A 550 -24.01 20.72 2.39
N TYR A 551 -23.68 19.66 3.10
CA TYR A 551 -23.52 19.67 4.56
C TYR A 551 -22.40 20.62 5.01
N ALA A 552 -21.25 20.59 4.32
CA ALA A 552 -20.14 21.49 4.61
C ALA A 552 -20.53 22.97 4.47
N VAL A 553 -21.30 23.31 3.43
CA VAL A 553 -21.78 24.69 3.19
C VAL A 553 -22.74 25.13 4.30
N ILE A 554 -23.67 24.27 4.71
CA ILE A 554 -24.59 24.56 5.82
C ILE A 554 -23.79 24.79 7.11
N MET A 555 -22.88 23.87 7.42
CA MET A 555 -22.03 23.96 8.60
C MET A 555 -21.19 25.25 8.63
N ALA A 556 -20.60 25.63 7.49
CA ALA A 556 -19.81 26.86 7.37
C ALA A 556 -20.66 28.14 7.59
N LYS A 557 -21.92 28.12 7.15
CA LYS A 557 -22.86 29.25 7.38
C LYS A 557 -23.22 29.41 8.84
N GLU A 558 -23.42 28.31 9.56
CA GLU A 558 -23.84 28.29 10.97
C GLU A 558 -22.67 28.60 11.93
N MET A 559 -21.43 28.36 11.53
CA MET A 559 -20.26 28.68 12.35
C MET A 559 -20.14 30.19 12.56
N PRO A 560 -19.80 30.66 13.78
CA PRO A 560 -19.51 32.07 14.01
C PRO A 560 -18.21 32.48 13.30
N TYR A 561 -18.07 33.79 13.02
CA TYR A 561 -16.75 34.34 12.68
C TYR A 561 -15.79 34.14 13.86
N LEU A 562 -14.53 33.92 13.60
CA LEU A 562 -13.46 33.77 14.60
C LEU A 562 -12.92 35.11 15.01
#